data_db3d82f682ed2ec56a55c6c690669f92
#
_entry.id   db3d82f682ed2ec56a55c6c690669f92
#
_cell.length_a   1.000
_cell.length_b   1.000
_cell.length_c   1.000
_cell.angle_alpha   90.00
_cell.angle_beta   90.00
_cell.angle_gamma   90.00
#
_symmetry.space_group_name_H-M   'P 1'
#
loop_
_entity.id
_entity.type
_entity.pdbx_description
1 polymer ?
#
loop_
_entity_poly.entity_id
_entity_poly.type
_entity_poly.pdbx_seq_one_letter_code
_entity_poly.pdbx_strand_id
1 'polypeptide(L)'
;MKTSLLLLFGSYAWLFAPITSVGFLLLGIDVAEAQSPGQQPRRDIKVTDVEGGQSNAHVISVPSTISPEILPLVAAPLPQWDVHPRSEADWQNFRASFTAATLNSLPGLRQQLGVTLDHAVIAGVKVNILTPHDIARENVNRVFLHFHGGGYVLNPGDAGTREATYMAAFGQAKVISVDYRLAPENPYPAALDDGMAVYRELISTYRPERIGVFGTSAGGALTLALVLRAKAEGLPLPGAIAPGSPQSDMTKTGDSYMTLEFIDNFQVSYDGWLKDALAVYANGHDMTDPLLSPVYGDLSGMPPAILTTGTRDLFLSNTVRVHRKLREGGVITELQVFEGLSHNEYAMVATAPETKEAFIEIARFFDKHLKR
;
A
#
# COMPACT_ATOMS: atom_id res chain seq x y z
N MET A 1 75.98 12.61 2.96
CA MET A 1 75.30 12.83 1.71
C MET A 1 73.82 12.58 1.96
N LYS A 2 73.00 13.65 1.92
CA LYS A 2 71.58 13.65 2.18
C LYS A 2 70.85 13.37 0.87
N THR A 3 69.95 12.40 0.85
CA THR A 3 69.03 12.19 -0.27
C THR A 3 67.61 12.28 0.25
N SER A 4 66.94 13.37 -0.12
CA SER A 4 65.55 13.67 0.22
C SER A 4 64.62 12.82 -0.63
N LEU A 5 63.62 12.16 0.01
CA LEU A 5 62.53 11.46 -0.65
C LEU A 5 61.33 12.38 -0.66
N LEU A 6 60.92 12.84 -1.87
CA LEU A 6 59.69 13.60 -2.07
C LEU A 6 58.50 12.65 -2.03
N LEU A 7 57.59 12.85 -1.08
CA LEU A 7 56.27 12.22 -1.03
C LEU A 7 55.27 13.10 -1.83
N LEU A 8 54.82 12.60 -2.95
CA LEU A 8 53.71 13.16 -3.72
C LEU A 8 52.38 12.74 -3.05
N PHE A 9 51.72 13.69 -2.42
CA PHE A 9 50.32 13.54 -2.01
C PHE A 9 49.40 13.77 -3.25
N GLY A 10 48.86 12.68 -3.76
CA GLY A 10 47.79 12.74 -4.73
C GLY A 10 46.45 13.05 -4.05
N SER A 11 45.93 14.24 -4.33
CA SER A 11 44.60 14.66 -3.89
C SER A 11 43.54 13.91 -4.67
N TYR A 12 42.87 12.94 -4.07
CA TYR A 12 41.60 12.41 -4.58
C TYR A 12 40.48 13.36 -4.21
N ALA A 13 40.11 14.22 -5.13
CA ALA A 13 38.87 14.95 -5.04
C ALA A 13 37.71 14.01 -5.33
N TRP A 14 36.96 13.67 -4.29
CA TRP A 14 35.66 13.00 -4.42
C TRP A 14 34.66 14.02 -4.97
N LEU A 15 34.34 13.88 -6.24
CA LEU A 15 33.21 14.55 -6.85
C LEU A 15 31.92 13.95 -6.24
N PHE A 16 31.38 14.63 -5.26
CA PHE A 16 29.98 14.46 -4.89
C PHE A 16 29.11 15.00 -6.03
N ALA A 17 28.65 14.10 -6.86
CA ALA A 17 27.53 14.43 -7.73
C ALA A 17 26.28 14.57 -6.83
N PRO A 18 25.53 15.68 -6.92
CA PRO A 18 24.27 15.77 -6.20
C PRO A 18 23.34 14.70 -6.77
N ILE A 19 22.80 13.85 -5.87
CA ILE A 19 21.69 12.97 -6.19
C ILE A 19 20.51 13.88 -6.46
N THR A 20 20.30 14.17 -7.72
CA THR A 20 19.12 14.90 -8.19
C THR A 20 17.90 14.04 -7.92
N SER A 21 17.06 14.55 -7.04
CA SER A 21 15.60 14.36 -6.91
C SER A 21 15.03 13.15 -7.64
N VAL A 22 14.56 12.19 -6.85
CA VAL A 22 13.56 11.20 -7.27
C VAL A 22 12.36 11.98 -7.84
N GLY A 23 12.25 11.98 -9.16
CA GLY A 23 11.15 12.66 -9.84
C GLY A 23 9.85 11.90 -9.56
N PHE A 24 9.10 12.37 -8.58
CA PHE A 24 7.66 12.26 -8.66
C PHE A 24 7.24 13.04 -9.90
N LEU A 25 6.50 12.41 -10.79
CA LEU A 25 5.93 13.06 -11.95
C LEU A 25 4.87 14.06 -11.48
N LEU A 26 5.33 15.18 -10.94
CA LEU A 26 4.56 16.40 -10.80
C LEU A 26 4.68 17.11 -12.15
N LEU A 27 3.67 17.02 -12.97
CA LEU A 27 3.51 17.88 -14.12
C LEU A 27 3.62 19.34 -13.65
N GLY A 28 4.75 19.96 -13.97
CA GLY A 28 4.98 21.38 -13.98
C GLY A 28 4.66 22.13 -12.69
N ILE A 29 5.55 22.06 -11.69
CA ILE A 29 5.62 23.08 -10.65
C ILE A 29 7.09 23.52 -10.56
N ASP A 30 7.34 24.79 -10.89
CA ASP A 30 8.59 25.47 -10.60
C ASP A 30 8.92 25.31 -9.11
N VAL A 31 10.12 24.85 -8.81
CA VAL A 31 10.64 24.81 -7.44
C VAL A 31 10.85 26.26 -6.99
N ALA A 32 9.84 26.81 -6.34
CA ALA A 32 9.94 28.10 -5.71
C ALA A 32 10.76 28.00 -4.43
N GLU A 33 11.82 28.81 -4.37
CA GLU A 33 12.56 29.33 -3.23
C GLU A 33 12.92 28.37 -2.07
N ALA A 34 14.22 28.15 -1.91
CA ALA A 34 14.83 27.58 -0.73
C ALA A 34 14.38 28.31 0.54
N GLN A 35 13.58 27.66 1.37
CA GLN A 35 13.17 28.19 2.67
C GLN A 35 14.37 28.25 3.62
N SER A 36 14.42 29.31 4.43
CA SER A 36 15.46 29.55 5.42
C SER A 36 15.57 28.42 6.45
N PRO A 37 16.78 28.07 6.92
CA PRO A 37 16.95 27.03 7.95
C PRO A 37 16.21 27.41 9.22
N GLY A 38 15.21 26.60 9.62
CA GLY A 38 14.46 26.78 10.87
C GLY A 38 12.94 26.88 10.74
N GLN A 39 12.38 26.98 9.53
CA GLN A 39 10.93 26.86 9.37
C GLN A 39 10.55 25.41 9.01
N GLN A 40 9.68 24.80 9.81
CA GLN A 40 9.06 23.52 9.47
C GLN A 40 8.27 23.71 8.16
N PRO A 41 8.29 22.70 7.25
CA PRO A 41 7.47 22.75 6.06
C PRO A 41 6.01 22.85 6.48
N ARG A 42 5.34 23.91 6.05
CA ARG A 42 3.92 24.16 6.35
C ARG A 42 3.14 23.89 5.08
N ARG A 43 2.19 23.00 5.19
CA ARG A 43 1.09 22.89 4.23
C ARG A 43 -0.12 23.53 4.90
N ASP A 44 -0.45 24.77 4.52
CA ASP A 44 -1.64 25.44 5.00
C ASP A 44 -2.87 24.84 4.31
N ILE A 45 -3.51 23.89 4.97
CA ILE A 45 -4.81 23.36 4.55
C ILE A 45 -5.86 24.25 5.19
N LYS A 46 -6.54 25.05 4.36
CA LYS A 46 -7.70 25.81 4.81
C LYS A 46 -8.94 24.94 4.70
N VAL A 47 -9.39 24.41 5.82
CA VAL A 47 -10.73 23.83 5.92
C VAL A 47 -11.71 24.96 6.22
N THR A 48 -12.65 25.22 5.32
CA THR A 48 -13.65 26.27 5.49
C THR A 48 -14.95 25.60 5.87
N ASP A 49 -15.28 25.62 7.15
CA ASP A 49 -16.62 25.32 7.61
C ASP A 49 -17.51 26.54 7.40
N VAL A 50 -18.56 26.41 6.63
CA VAL A 50 -19.54 27.45 6.39
C VAL A 50 -20.84 27.10 7.14
N GLU A 51 -20.85 27.29 8.45
CA GLU A 51 -22.10 27.44 9.19
C GLU A 51 -22.22 28.89 9.66
N GLY A 52 -23.29 29.55 9.25
CA GLY A 52 -23.65 30.88 9.77
C GLY A 52 -22.80 32.06 9.29
N GLY A 53 -22.06 31.95 8.18
CA GLY A 53 -21.34 33.08 7.58
C GLY A 53 -20.01 33.44 8.24
N GLN A 54 -19.49 32.64 9.16
CA GLN A 54 -18.12 32.75 9.67
C GLN A 54 -17.26 31.60 9.13
N SER A 55 -16.20 31.94 8.41
CA SER A 55 -15.20 30.99 7.95
C SER A 55 -14.14 30.81 9.04
N ASN A 56 -14.13 29.65 9.69
CA ASN A 56 -13.04 29.25 10.58
C ASN A 56 -12.03 28.44 9.77
N ALA A 57 -10.91 29.04 9.41
CA ALA A 57 -9.82 28.33 8.75
C ALA A 57 -8.94 27.63 9.80
N HIS A 58 -8.83 26.31 9.71
CA HIS A 58 -7.88 25.54 10.51
C HIS A 58 -6.62 25.29 9.69
N VAL A 59 -5.45 25.56 10.28
CA VAL A 59 -4.15 25.20 9.70
C VAL A 59 -3.72 23.88 10.30
N ILE A 60 -3.62 22.84 9.46
CA ILE A 60 -3.13 21.54 9.87
C ILE A 60 -1.63 21.49 9.59
N SER A 61 -0.83 21.56 10.64
CA SER A 61 0.62 21.47 10.56
C SER A 61 1.08 20.05 10.33
N VAL A 62 2.22 19.86 9.66
CA VAL A 62 2.89 18.57 9.61
C VAL A 62 3.32 18.19 11.03
N PRO A 63 3.03 16.96 11.50
CA PRO A 63 3.41 16.51 12.84
C PRO A 63 4.94 16.53 13.03
N SER A 64 5.37 16.94 14.21
CA SER A 64 6.81 16.88 14.58
C SER A 64 7.26 15.48 15.02
N THR A 65 6.35 14.52 15.10
CA THR A 65 6.57 13.14 15.57
C THR A 65 6.95 12.17 14.46
N ILE A 66 6.85 12.58 13.19
CA ILE A 66 7.25 11.75 12.05
C ILE A 66 8.76 11.84 11.80
N SER A 67 9.32 10.83 11.14
CA SER A 67 10.76 10.80 10.85
C SER A 67 11.15 11.82 9.76
N PRO A 68 12.41 12.27 9.76
CA PRO A 68 12.92 13.14 8.69
C PRO A 68 12.84 12.49 7.30
N GLU A 69 12.91 11.16 7.22
CA GLU A 69 12.88 10.39 5.97
C GLU A 69 11.51 10.44 5.30
N ILE A 70 10.42 10.42 6.09
CA ILE A 70 9.05 10.45 5.53
C ILE A 70 8.50 11.87 5.44
N LEU A 71 9.10 12.84 6.15
CA LEU A 71 8.66 14.22 6.19
C LEU A 71 8.45 14.86 4.79
N PRO A 72 9.35 14.67 3.78
CA PRO A 72 9.12 15.24 2.45
C PRO A 72 7.85 14.72 1.78
N LEU A 73 7.47 13.46 2.05
CA LEU A 73 6.25 12.87 1.52
C LEU A 73 5.01 13.47 2.18
N VAL A 74 4.98 13.48 3.51
CA VAL A 74 3.84 14.02 4.29
C VAL A 74 3.65 15.53 4.07
N ALA A 75 4.73 16.27 3.82
CA ALA A 75 4.70 17.71 3.52
C ALA A 75 4.46 18.01 2.02
N ALA A 76 4.39 17.00 1.16
CA ALA A 76 4.21 17.22 -0.27
C ALA A 76 2.87 17.90 -0.58
N PRO A 77 2.81 18.73 -1.63
CA PRO A 77 1.57 19.30 -2.10
C PRO A 77 0.62 18.20 -2.59
N LEU A 78 -0.67 18.53 -2.66
CA LEU A 78 -1.67 17.61 -3.20
C LEU A 78 -1.33 17.26 -4.66
N PRO A 79 -1.30 15.97 -5.03
CA PRO A 79 -1.21 15.57 -6.43
C PRO A 79 -2.49 15.94 -7.19
N GLN A 80 -2.44 15.85 -8.50
CA GLN A 80 -3.65 15.96 -9.30
C GLN A 80 -4.55 14.75 -9.04
N TRP A 81 -5.71 15.00 -8.45
CA TRP A 81 -6.70 13.98 -8.06
C TRP A 81 -8.00 14.06 -8.87
N ASP A 82 -8.35 15.25 -9.35
CA ASP A 82 -9.56 15.53 -10.14
C ASP A 82 -9.30 15.15 -11.61
N VAL A 83 -9.10 13.85 -11.82
CA VAL A 83 -8.90 13.24 -13.14
C VAL A 83 -10.01 12.23 -13.37
N HIS A 84 -10.61 12.27 -14.55
CA HIS A 84 -11.77 11.47 -14.91
C HIS A 84 -11.53 10.70 -16.22
N PRO A 85 -10.86 9.54 -16.19
CA PRO A 85 -10.71 8.70 -17.37
C PRO A 85 -12.08 8.21 -17.86
N ARG A 86 -12.39 8.41 -19.16
CA ARG A 86 -13.70 8.13 -19.71
C ARG A 86 -13.71 6.96 -20.70
N SER A 87 -12.54 6.58 -21.20
CA SER A 87 -12.37 5.49 -22.14
C SER A 87 -11.30 4.51 -21.65
N GLU A 88 -11.26 3.32 -22.24
CA GLU A 88 -10.18 2.35 -21.99
C GLU A 88 -8.81 2.95 -22.28
N ALA A 89 -8.67 3.74 -23.35
CA ALA A 89 -7.42 4.42 -23.69
C ALA A 89 -7.02 5.44 -22.62
N ASP A 90 -7.98 6.19 -22.03
CA ASP A 90 -7.69 7.12 -20.94
C ASP A 90 -7.17 6.37 -19.70
N TRP A 91 -7.79 5.23 -19.34
CA TRP A 91 -7.34 4.38 -18.25
C TRP A 91 -5.94 3.80 -18.50
N GLN A 92 -5.64 3.38 -19.73
CA GLN A 92 -4.31 2.90 -20.10
C GLN A 92 -3.26 4.00 -19.96
N ASN A 93 -3.55 5.22 -20.43
CA ASN A 93 -2.67 6.38 -20.29
C ASN A 93 -2.47 6.76 -18.81
N PHE A 94 -3.55 6.81 -18.03
CA PHE A 94 -3.51 7.08 -16.59
C PHE A 94 -2.66 6.05 -15.86
N ARG A 95 -2.88 4.76 -16.13
CA ARG A 95 -2.10 3.65 -15.61
C ARG A 95 -0.62 3.77 -15.96
N ALA A 96 -0.28 4.08 -17.21
CA ALA A 96 1.09 4.21 -17.67
C ALA A 96 1.84 5.33 -16.94
N SER A 97 1.19 6.48 -16.67
CA SER A 97 1.80 7.61 -15.95
C SER A 97 2.19 7.27 -14.51
N PHE A 98 1.34 6.52 -13.79
CA PHE A 98 1.64 6.03 -12.43
C PHE A 98 2.69 4.93 -12.41
N THR A 99 2.65 4.03 -13.39
CA THR A 99 3.50 2.84 -13.43
C THR A 99 4.97 3.17 -13.71
N ALA A 100 5.25 4.15 -14.57
CA ALA A 100 6.61 4.47 -15.01
C ALA A 100 7.54 4.85 -13.85
N ALA A 101 7.11 5.75 -12.96
CA ALA A 101 7.91 6.19 -11.81
C ALA A 101 8.16 5.04 -10.83
N THR A 102 7.14 4.21 -10.59
CA THR A 102 7.22 3.03 -9.71
C THR A 102 8.21 2.01 -10.25
N LEU A 103 8.11 1.63 -11.52
CA LEU A 103 8.99 0.66 -12.16
C LEU A 103 10.47 1.07 -12.11
N ASN A 104 10.77 2.36 -12.29
CA ASN A 104 12.15 2.86 -12.23
C ASN A 104 12.80 2.70 -10.85
N SER A 105 12.03 2.74 -9.77
CA SER A 105 12.53 2.66 -8.39
C SER A 105 12.68 1.23 -7.85
N LEU A 106 11.90 0.28 -8.36
CA LEU A 106 11.80 -1.07 -7.77
C LEU A 106 13.08 -1.93 -7.89
N PRO A 107 13.84 -1.92 -9.01
CA PRO A 107 15.07 -2.71 -9.08
C PRO A 107 16.09 -2.30 -8.00
N GLY A 108 16.27 -0.98 -7.80
CA GLY A 108 17.14 -0.45 -6.74
C GLY A 108 16.64 -0.80 -5.35
N LEU A 109 15.34 -0.73 -5.11
CA LEU A 109 14.71 -1.15 -3.85
C LEU A 109 14.98 -2.63 -3.55
N ARG A 110 14.74 -3.52 -4.51
CA ARG A 110 14.99 -4.95 -4.35
C ARG A 110 16.47 -5.24 -4.08
N GLN A 111 17.37 -4.59 -4.81
CA GLN A 111 18.80 -4.72 -4.57
C GLN A 111 19.19 -4.27 -3.15
N GLN A 112 18.69 -3.11 -2.72
CA GLN A 112 18.95 -2.55 -1.39
C GLN A 112 18.48 -3.49 -0.27
N LEU A 113 17.34 -4.14 -0.46
CA LEU A 113 16.71 -5.01 0.53
C LEU A 113 17.10 -6.50 0.40
N GLY A 114 17.93 -6.85 -0.57
CA GLY A 114 18.36 -8.25 -0.77
C GLY A 114 17.20 -9.16 -1.17
N VAL A 115 16.32 -8.71 -2.08
CA VAL A 115 15.16 -9.47 -2.55
C VAL A 115 15.29 -9.75 -4.04
N THR A 116 15.10 -11.00 -4.47
CA THR A 116 14.99 -11.38 -5.87
C THR A 116 13.53 -11.40 -6.31
N LEU A 117 13.32 -11.22 -7.62
CA LEU A 117 12.01 -11.30 -8.26
C LEU A 117 12.06 -12.31 -9.39
N ASP A 118 11.17 -13.28 -9.36
CA ASP A 118 10.91 -14.22 -10.42
C ASP A 118 9.45 -14.12 -10.88
N HIS A 119 9.20 -14.37 -12.17
CA HIS A 119 7.85 -14.40 -12.73
C HIS A 119 7.40 -15.85 -12.93
N ALA A 120 6.14 -16.12 -12.60
CA ALA A 120 5.54 -17.43 -12.77
C ALA A 120 4.07 -17.34 -13.17
N VAL A 121 3.48 -18.51 -13.44
CA VAL A 121 2.03 -18.67 -13.62
C VAL A 121 1.55 -19.73 -12.65
N ILE A 122 0.57 -19.40 -11.82
CA ILE A 122 -0.06 -20.31 -10.86
C ILE A 122 -1.55 -20.38 -11.20
N ALA A 123 -2.06 -21.58 -11.45
CA ALA A 123 -3.45 -21.82 -11.86
C ALA A 123 -3.93 -20.91 -13.02
N GLY A 124 -3.05 -20.62 -13.99
CA GLY A 124 -3.33 -19.75 -15.14
C GLY A 124 -3.20 -18.25 -14.87
N VAL A 125 -2.90 -17.84 -13.65
CA VAL A 125 -2.73 -16.44 -13.22
C VAL A 125 -1.25 -16.08 -13.15
N LYS A 126 -0.87 -14.93 -13.70
CA LYS A 126 0.48 -14.40 -13.57
C LYS A 126 0.74 -14.01 -12.11
N VAL A 127 1.92 -14.36 -11.63
CA VAL A 127 2.36 -13.99 -10.27
C VAL A 127 3.82 -13.56 -10.29
N ASN A 128 4.15 -12.67 -9.37
CA ASN A 128 5.51 -12.27 -9.05
C ASN A 128 5.94 -12.97 -7.76
N ILE A 129 7.07 -13.70 -7.79
CA ILE A 129 7.62 -14.39 -6.63
C ILE A 129 8.80 -13.60 -6.11
N LEU A 130 8.66 -13.08 -4.89
CA LEU A 130 9.70 -12.32 -4.21
C LEU A 130 10.34 -13.21 -3.16
N THR A 131 11.64 -13.40 -3.28
CA THR A 131 12.41 -14.27 -2.38
C THR A 131 13.49 -13.43 -1.71
N PRO A 132 13.51 -13.30 -0.37
CA PRO A 132 14.58 -12.62 0.33
C PRO A 132 15.85 -13.48 0.30
N HIS A 133 17.01 -12.83 0.45
CA HIS A 133 18.31 -13.51 0.52
C HIS A 133 18.34 -14.54 1.67
N ASP A 134 17.78 -14.13 2.82
CA ASP A 134 17.70 -14.96 4.00
C ASP A 134 16.24 -15.24 4.36
N ILE A 135 15.83 -16.49 4.23
CA ILE A 135 14.53 -16.96 4.71
C ILE A 135 14.70 -17.40 6.17
N ALA A 136 13.89 -16.82 7.07
CA ALA A 136 13.90 -17.24 8.46
C ALA A 136 13.52 -18.71 8.59
N ARG A 137 14.11 -19.41 9.56
CA ARG A 137 13.91 -20.85 9.76
C ARG A 137 12.43 -21.21 9.91
N GLU A 138 11.67 -20.41 10.61
CA GLU A 138 10.22 -20.55 10.79
C GLU A 138 9.42 -20.37 9.51
N ASN A 139 9.98 -19.64 8.52
CA ASN A 139 9.30 -19.27 7.28
C ASN A 139 9.61 -20.20 6.10
N VAL A 140 10.49 -21.19 6.27
CA VAL A 140 10.87 -22.13 5.18
C VAL A 140 9.65 -22.86 4.58
N ASN A 141 8.63 -23.16 5.40
CA ASN A 141 7.41 -23.84 4.99
C ASN A 141 6.19 -22.91 4.99
N ARG A 142 6.39 -21.59 5.06
CA ARG A 142 5.34 -20.57 4.98
C ARG A 142 5.39 -19.86 3.64
N VAL A 143 4.28 -19.30 3.23
CA VAL A 143 4.17 -18.44 2.07
C VAL A 143 3.23 -17.29 2.38
N PHE A 144 3.58 -16.09 1.89
CA PHE A 144 2.72 -14.93 2.01
C PHE A 144 2.13 -14.59 0.64
N LEU A 145 0.81 -14.55 0.57
CA LEU A 145 0.05 -14.18 -0.62
C LEU A 145 -0.25 -12.68 -0.56
N HIS A 146 0.12 -11.96 -1.60
CA HIS A 146 0.00 -10.51 -1.67
C HIS A 146 -0.93 -10.08 -2.79
N PHE A 147 -1.75 -9.07 -2.49
CA PHE A 147 -2.55 -8.31 -3.45
C PHE A 147 -2.13 -6.85 -3.43
N HIS A 148 -1.72 -6.32 -4.58
CA HIS A 148 -1.30 -4.91 -4.67
C HIS A 148 -2.48 -3.95 -4.62
N GLY A 149 -2.21 -2.70 -4.21
CA GLY A 149 -3.15 -1.59 -4.27
C GLY A 149 -3.24 -0.97 -5.68
N GLY A 150 -4.03 0.11 -5.78
CA GLY A 150 -4.18 0.87 -7.03
C GLY A 150 -5.60 0.90 -7.56
N GLY A 151 -6.62 0.84 -6.69
CA GLY A 151 -8.03 1.01 -7.06
C GLY A 151 -8.52 0.00 -8.10
N TYR A 152 -7.91 -1.18 -8.20
CA TYR A 152 -8.17 -2.24 -9.19
C TYR A 152 -7.85 -1.85 -10.64
N VAL A 153 -7.24 -0.69 -10.88
CA VAL A 153 -6.96 -0.14 -12.22
C VAL A 153 -5.48 0.15 -12.44
N LEU A 154 -4.65 0.22 -11.38
CA LEU A 154 -3.23 0.60 -11.43
C LEU A 154 -2.30 -0.57 -11.04
N ASN A 155 -0.99 -0.36 -11.29
CA ASN A 155 0.12 -1.21 -10.82
C ASN A 155 0.20 -2.62 -11.42
N PRO A 156 0.04 -2.82 -12.75
CA PRO A 156 0.22 -4.13 -13.37
C PRO A 156 1.67 -4.63 -13.25
N GLY A 157 1.84 -5.94 -13.23
CA GLY A 157 3.14 -6.61 -13.27
C GLY A 157 4.05 -6.21 -12.11
N ASP A 158 5.31 -5.90 -12.42
CA ASP A 158 6.32 -5.51 -11.42
C ASP A 158 5.93 -4.29 -10.59
N ALA A 159 5.15 -3.36 -11.17
CA ALA A 159 4.73 -2.14 -10.46
C ALA A 159 3.94 -2.43 -9.17
N GLY A 160 3.25 -3.57 -9.12
CA GLY A 160 2.52 -4.03 -7.95
C GLY A 160 3.39 -4.62 -6.83
N THR A 161 4.72 -4.73 -6.99
CA THR A 161 5.55 -5.55 -6.09
C THR A 161 6.21 -4.80 -4.92
N ARG A 162 5.96 -3.50 -4.74
CA ARG A 162 6.62 -2.70 -3.69
C ARG A 162 6.40 -3.26 -2.28
N GLU A 163 5.14 -3.43 -1.88
CA GLU A 163 4.78 -3.98 -0.56
C GLU A 163 5.29 -5.41 -0.39
N ALA A 164 5.14 -6.22 -1.43
CA ALA A 164 5.65 -7.58 -1.45
C ALA A 164 7.17 -7.63 -1.26
N THR A 165 7.92 -6.63 -1.78
CA THR A 165 9.36 -6.50 -1.56
C THR A 165 9.67 -6.20 -0.09
N TYR A 166 8.96 -5.27 0.53
CA TYR A 166 9.14 -4.99 1.96
C TYR A 166 8.80 -6.20 2.82
N MET A 167 7.66 -6.84 2.54
CA MET A 167 7.25 -8.00 3.33
C MET A 167 8.20 -9.19 3.15
N ALA A 168 8.75 -9.41 1.96
CA ALA A 168 9.78 -10.42 1.75
C ALA A 168 11.04 -10.12 2.57
N ALA A 169 11.52 -8.87 2.52
CA ALA A 169 12.74 -8.45 3.22
C ALA A 169 12.57 -8.46 4.75
N PHE A 170 11.57 -7.77 5.27
CA PHE A 170 11.40 -7.60 6.71
C PHE A 170 10.72 -8.80 7.38
N GLY A 171 9.88 -9.51 6.66
CA GLY A 171 9.28 -10.77 7.12
C GLY A 171 10.16 -11.99 6.89
N GLN A 172 11.28 -11.86 6.16
CA GLN A 172 12.19 -12.96 5.83
C GLN A 172 11.44 -14.22 5.33
N ALA A 173 10.48 -14.01 4.42
CA ALA A 173 9.61 -15.05 3.90
C ALA A 173 9.40 -14.89 2.40
N LYS A 174 9.10 -16.00 1.72
CA LYS A 174 8.69 -15.98 0.32
C LYS A 174 7.32 -15.31 0.20
N VAL A 175 7.20 -14.36 -0.74
CA VAL A 175 5.95 -13.69 -1.07
C VAL A 175 5.56 -14.03 -2.51
N ILE A 176 4.30 -14.38 -2.71
CA ILE A 176 3.66 -14.53 -4.03
C ILE A 176 2.71 -13.35 -4.19
N SER A 177 3.06 -12.42 -5.07
CA SER A 177 2.25 -11.26 -5.40
C SER A 177 1.43 -11.55 -6.66
N VAL A 178 0.12 -11.51 -6.54
CA VAL A 178 -0.79 -11.79 -7.66
C VAL A 178 -0.82 -10.60 -8.62
N ASP A 179 -0.45 -10.82 -9.87
CA ASP A 179 -0.63 -9.87 -10.97
C ASP A 179 -2.05 -10.05 -11.53
N TYR A 180 -3.03 -9.66 -10.72
CA TYR A 180 -4.45 -9.84 -11.03
C TYR A 180 -4.90 -8.95 -12.18
N ARG A 181 -5.90 -9.40 -12.93
CA ARG A 181 -6.50 -8.66 -14.05
C ARG A 181 -7.17 -7.38 -13.56
N LEU A 182 -6.90 -6.29 -14.28
CA LEU A 182 -7.32 -4.94 -13.93
C LEU A 182 -8.57 -4.50 -14.71
N ALA A 183 -9.35 -3.63 -14.09
CA ALA A 183 -10.42 -2.89 -14.74
C ALA A 183 -9.83 -1.68 -15.50
N PRO A 184 -10.56 -1.15 -16.50
CA PRO A 184 -11.87 -1.57 -16.98
C PRO A 184 -11.87 -2.81 -17.86
N GLU A 185 -10.71 -3.27 -18.34
CA GLU A 185 -10.62 -4.40 -19.28
C GLU A 185 -11.16 -5.70 -18.67
N ASN A 186 -11.00 -5.86 -17.38
CA ASN A 186 -11.47 -7.02 -16.62
C ASN A 186 -12.09 -6.56 -15.29
N PRO A 187 -13.37 -6.17 -15.29
CA PRO A 187 -14.04 -5.70 -14.08
C PRO A 187 -14.30 -6.84 -13.09
N TYR A 188 -14.92 -6.53 -11.97
CA TYR A 188 -15.38 -7.50 -10.97
C TYR A 188 -16.20 -8.62 -11.65
N PRO A 189 -15.93 -9.91 -11.29
CA PRO A 189 -15.09 -10.35 -10.19
C PRO A 189 -13.65 -10.77 -10.60
N ALA A 190 -13.12 -10.37 -11.76
CA ALA A 190 -11.91 -10.91 -12.35
C ALA A 190 -10.68 -10.90 -11.40
N ALA A 191 -10.42 -9.79 -10.70
CA ALA A 191 -9.31 -9.70 -9.75
C ALA A 191 -9.46 -10.68 -8.57
N LEU A 192 -10.68 -10.82 -8.05
CA LEU A 192 -10.96 -11.78 -6.97
C LEU A 192 -10.89 -13.23 -7.47
N ASP A 193 -11.34 -13.50 -8.69
CA ASP A 193 -11.24 -14.83 -9.30
C ASP A 193 -9.78 -15.26 -9.47
N ASP A 194 -8.91 -14.35 -9.91
CA ASP A 194 -7.47 -14.60 -10.02
C ASP A 194 -6.86 -14.89 -8.65
N GLY A 195 -7.18 -14.10 -7.64
CA GLY A 195 -6.77 -14.33 -6.26
C GLY A 195 -7.21 -15.69 -5.72
N MET A 196 -8.47 -16.05 -5.96
CA MET A 196 -9.02 -17.35 -5.53
C MET A 196 -8.38 -18.52 -6.26
N ALA A 197 -8.07 -18.38 -7.56
CA ALA A 197 -7.37 -19.41 -8.32
C ALA A 197 -5.98 -19.69 -7.73
N VAL A 198 -5.21 -18.64 -7.47
CA VAL A 198 -3.89 -18.76 -6.83
C VAL A 198 -4.01 -19.34 -5.43
N TYR A 199 -4.98 -18.87 -4.63
CA TYR A 199 -5.17 -19.35 -3.26
C TYR A 199 -5.54 -20.85 -3.20
N ARG A 200 -6.41 -21.34 -4.09
CA ARG A 200 -6.74 -22.77 -4.18
C ARG A 200 -5.51 -23.63 -4.50
N GLU A 201 -4.62 -23.16 -5.37
CA GLU A 201 -3.37 -23.85 -5.65
C GLU A 201 -2.42 -23.83 -4.44
N LEU A 202 -2.36 -22.71 -3.72
CA LEU A 202 -1.51 -22.61 -2.53
C LEU A 202 -1.98 -23.56 -1.41
N ILE A 203 -3.28 -23.69 -1.16
CA ILE A 203 -3.78 -24.62 -0.12
C ILE A 203 -3.64 -26.10 -0.51
N SER A 204 -3.36 -26.40 -1.78
CA SER A 204 -3.00 -27.76 -2.20
C SER A 204 -1.52 -28.09 -1.90
N THR A 205 -0.68 -27.07 -1.83
CA THR A 205 0.79 -27.20 -1.65
C THR A 205 1.24 -26.88 -0.24
N TYR A 206 0.64 -25.86 0.38
CA TYR A 206 0.94 -25.41 1.74
C TYR A 206 -0.23 -25.72 2.67
N ARG A 207 0.08 -26.03 3.92
CA ARG A 207 -0.95 -26.08 4.95
C ARG A 207 -1.57 -24.70 5.12
N PRO A 208 -2.91 -24.54 5.10
CA PRO A 208 -3.57 -23.23 5.16
C PRO A 208 -3.12 -22.36 6.33
N GLU A 209 -2.90 -22.94 7.49
CA GLU A 209 -2.42 -22.27 8.69
C GLU A 209 -0.96 -21.78 8.61
N ARG A 210 -0.28 -22.02 7.48
CA ARG A 210 1.06 -21.50 7.13
C ARG A 210 1.01 -20.43 6.04
N ILE A 211 -0.17 -20.06 5.60
CA ILE A 211 -0.39 -19.02 4.59
C ILE A 211 -0.79 -17.73 5.30
N GLY A 212 -0.02 -16.66 5.10
CA GLY A 212 -0.41 -15.29 5.43
C GLY A 212 -0.94 -14.60 4.18
N VAL A 213 -2.00 -13.78 4.31
CA VAL A 213 -2.52 -12.99 3.17
C VAL A 213 -2.51 -11.52 3.52
N PHE A 214 -2.00 -10.66 2.62
CA PHE A 214 -1.89 -9.23 2.90
C PHE A 214 -1.99 -8.38 1.64
N GLY A 215 -2.17 -7.10 1.83
CA GLY A 215 -2.18 -6.07 0.80
C GLY A 215 -2.81 -4.79 1.31
N THR A 216 -2.56 -3.67 0.61
CA THR A 216 -3.06 -2.36 0.99
C THR A 216 -4.07 -1.84 -0.01
N SER A 217 -5.00 -0.97 0.43
CA SER A 217 -5.99 -0.31 -0.43
C SER A 217 -6.94 -1.33 -1.09
N ALA A 218 -7.03 -1.34 -2.43
CA ALA A 218 -7.71 -2.40 -3.17
C ALA A 218 -7.18 -3.81 -2.81
N GLY A 219 -5.85 -3.95 -2.57
CA GLY A 219 -5.24 -5.20 -2.12
C GLY A 219 -5.70 -5.60 -0.71
N GLY A 220 -5.90 -4.63 0.18
CA GLY A 220 -6.47 -4.87 1.52
C GLY A 220 -7.94 -5.33 1.44
N ALA A 221 -8.72 -4.76 0.53
CA ALA A 221 -10.08 -5.22 0.25
C ALA A 221 -10.10 -6.64 -0.35
N LEU A 222 -9.22 -6.92 -1.34
CA LEU A 222 -9.08 -8.27 -1.91
C LEU A 222 -8.64 -9.30 -0.87
N THR A 223 -7.79 -8.92 0.10
CA THR A 223 -7.42 -9.77 1.23
C THR A 223 -8.64 -10.20 2.04
N LEU A 224 -9.52 -9.25 2.37
CA LEU A 224 -10.76 -9.52 3.10
C LEU A 224 -11.78 -10.31 2.24
N ALA A 225 -11.99 -9.88 0.98
CA ALA A 225 -12.93 -10.51 0.06
C ALA A 225 -12.56 -11.97 -0.27
N LEU A 226 -11.25 -12.26 -0.42
CA LEU A 226 -10.75 -13.63 -0.60
C LEU A 226 -11.17 -14.53 0.56
N VAL A 227 -10.98 -14.06 1.81
CA VAL A 227 -11.33 -14.87 2.99
C VAL A 227 -12.85 -15.04 3.10
N LEU A 228 -13.64 -13.99 2.85
CA LEU A 228 -15.10 -14.09 2.81
C LEU A 228 -15.56 -15.11 1.78
N ARG A 229 -14.99 -15.08 0.58
CA ARG A 229 -15.33 -16.03 -0.49
C ARG A 229 -14.86 -17.44 -0.16
N ALA A 230 -13.64 -17.61 0.35
CA ALA A 230 -13.15 -18.92 0.81
C ALA A 230 -14.04 -19.52 1.89
N LYS A 231 -14.50 -18.71 2.86
CA LYS A 231 -15.45 -19.09 3.90
C LYS A 231 -16.78 -19.53 3.29
N ALA A 232 -17.33 -18.76 2.35
CA ALA A 232 -18.60 -19.09 1.69
C ALA A 232 -18.51 -20.38 0.84
N GLU A 233 -17.35 -20.67 0.27
CA GLU A 233 -17.08 -21.89 -0.51
C GLU A 233 -16.65 -23.09 0.38
N GLY A 234 -16.56 -22.91 1.69
CA GLY A 234 -16.13 -23.98 2.62
C GLY A 234 -14.66 -24.38 2.48
N LEU A 235 -13.82 -23.50 1.92
CA LEU A 235 -12.39 -23.75 1.80
C LEU A 235 -11.66 -23.51 3.14
N PRO A 236 -10.54 -24.20 3.40
CA PRO A 236 -9.69 -23.88 4.53
C PRO A 236 -9.23 -22.43 4.46
N LEU A 237 -9.26 -21.71 5.59
CA LEU A 237 -8.85 -20.29 5.66
C LEU A 237 -7.35 -20.14 5.94
N PRO A 238 -6.71 -19.04 5.55
CA PRO A 238 -5.31 -18.77 5.86
C PRO A 238 -5.10 -18.60 7.37
N GLY A 239 -3.86 -18.76 7.83
CA GLY A 239 -3.54 -18.68 9.26
C GLY A 239 -3.61 -17.27 9.85
N ALA A 240 -3.37 -16.23 9.03
CA ALA A 240 -3.48 -14.83 9.43
C ALA A 240 -3.63 -13.92 8.20
N ILE A 241 -4.16 -12.70 8.42
CA ILE A 241 -4.32 -11.69 7.36
C ILE A 241 -3.82 -10.33 7.83
N ALA A 242 -3.37 -9.49 6.86
CA ALA A 242 -2.94 -8.13 7.14
C ALA A 242 -3.51 -7.14 6.07
N PRO A 243 -4.79 -6.75 6.17
CA PRO A 243 -5.37 -5.74 5.31
C PRO A 243 -4.93 -4.32 5.75
N GLY A 244 -4.09 -3.67 4.94
CA GLY A 244 -3.65 -2.29 5.16
C GLY A 244 -4.59 -1.30 4.48
N SER A 245 -4.96 -0.20 5.16
CA SER A 245 -5.80 0.88 4.61
C SER A 245 -6.88 0.36 3.65
N PRO A 246 -7.66 -0.69 4.02
CA PRO A 246 -8.44 -1.44 3.05
C PRO A 246 -9.55 -0.58 2.42
N GLN A 247 -9.68 -0.64 1.11
CA GLN A 247 -10.84 -0.15 0.37
C GLN A 247 -12.05 -1.04 0.67
N SER A 248 -12.43 -1.13 1.95
CA SER A 248 -13.44 -2.06 2.43
C SER A 248 -14.89 -1.60 2.25
N ASP A 249 -15.08 -0.41 1.73
CA ASP A 249 -16.37 0.19 1.38
C ASP A 249 -16.22 1.00 0.09
N MET A 250 -16.89 0.58 -0.97
CA MET A 250 -16.86 1.28 -2.25
C MET A 250 -17.79 2.50 -2.30
N THR A 251 -18.66 2.64 -1.30
CA THR A 251 -19.49 3.82 -1.13
C THR A 251 -18.72 4.93 -0.40
N LYS A 252 -19.12 6.17 -0.53
CA LYS A 252 -18.54 7.30 0.22
C LYS A 252 -19.09 7.32 1.65
N THR A 253 -19.03 6.18 2.37
CA THR A 253 -19.55 6.04 3.73
C THR A 253 -18.42 6.00 4.74
N GLY A 254 -18.41 6.92 5.68
CA GLY A 254 -17.40 7.00 6.73
C GLY A 254 -16.94 8.44 6.93
N ASP A 255 -16.66 8.77 8.16
CA ASP A 255 -16.35 10.12 8.61
C ASP A 255 -15.08 10.68 7.94
N SER A 256 -14.05 9.84 7.81
CA SER A 256 -12.77 10.24 7.23
C SER A 256 -12.86 10.67 5.76
N TYR A 257 -13.83 10.21 5.00
CA TYR A 257 -14.06 10.72 3.63
C TYR A 257 -14.41 12.21 3.58
N MET A 258 -14.93 12.75 4.67
CA MET A 258 -15.30 14.17 4.80
C MET A 258 -14.24 14.94 5.60
N THR A 259 -13.74 14.38 6.70
CA THR A 259 -12.85 15.08 7.62
C THR A 259 -11.40 15.09 7.16
N LEU A 260 -10.99 14.13 6.33
CA LEU A 260 -9.64 13.99 5.81
C LEU A 260 -9.52 14.28 4.30
N GLU A 261 -10.63 14.67 3.66
CA GLU A 261 -10.61 15.18 2.29
C GLU A 261 -9.69 16.40 2.20
N PHE A 262 -8.80 16.43 1.20
CA PHE A 262 -7.72 17.41 1.01
C PHE A 262 -6.66 17.46 2.13
N ILE A 263 -6.77 16.58 3.14
CA ILE A 263 -5.74 16.35 4.16
C ILE A 263 -4.86 15.17 3.77
N ASP A 264 -5.47 14.08 3.34
CA ASP A 264 -4.77 12.97 2.69
C ASP A 264 -4.09 13.50 1.42
N ASN A 265 -2.77 13.44 1.36
CA ASN A 265 -2.01 13.93 0.21
C ASN A 265 -1.65 12.83 -0.79
N PHE A 266 -2.22 11.65 -0.64
CA PHE A 266 -2.10 10.54 -1.58
C PHE A 266 -3.41 10.31 -2.34
N GLN A 267 -4.52 10.03 -1.64
CA GLN A 267 -5.84 9.83 -2.25
C GLN A 267 -6.59 11.14 -2.49
N VAL A 268 -6.32 12.14 -1.69
CA VAL A 268 -6.87 13.49 -1.70
C VAL A 268 -8.38 13.55 -1.47
N SER A 269 -9.16 12.94 -2.33
CA SER A 269 -10.62 12.91 -2.31
C SER A 269 -11.15 11.58 -2.86
N TYR A 270 -12.33 11.21 -2.42
CA TYR A 270 -13.09 10.13 -3.05
C TYR A 270 -13.57 10.54 -4.45
N ASP A 271 -14.04 11.79 -4.60
CA ASP A 271 -14.53 12.32 -5.88
C ASP A 271 -13.33 12.64 -6.80
N GLY A 272 -13.29 12.04 -7.97
CA GLY A 272 -12.16 12.08 -8.89
C GLY A 272 -11.86 10.69 -9.43
N TRP A 273 -10.62 10.43 -9.78
CA TRP A 273 -10.21 9.14 -10.36
C TRP A 273 -10.55 7.92 -9.50
N LEU A 274 -10.52 8.06 -8.17
CA LEU A 274 -10.84 6.96 -7.26
C LEU A 274 -12.28 6.48 -7.43
N LYS A 275 -13.25 7.40 -7.41
CA LYS A 275 -14.67 7.10 -7.65
C LYS A 275 -14.90 6.43 -8.99
N ASP A 276 -14.26 6.96 -10.04
CA ASP A 276 -14.39 6.43 -11.39
C ASP A 276 -13.74 5.02 -11.47
N ALA A 277 -12.59 4.79 -10.79
CA ALA A 277 -11.95 3.48 -10.71
C ALA A 277 -12.84 2.43 -10.03
N LEU A 278 -13.46 2.79 -8.89
CA LEU A 278 -14.38 1.91 -8.18
C LEU A 278 -15.63 1.61 -9.02
N ALA A 279 -16.15 2.60 -9.75
CA ALA A 279 -17.30 2.42 -10.62
C ALA A 279 -17.00 1.48 -11.80
N VAL A 280 -15.84 1.63 -12.47
CA VAL A 280 -15.49 0.74 -13.59
C VAL A 280 -15.13 -0.66 -13.10
N TYR A 281 -14.54 -0.80 -11.91
CA TYR A 281 -14.32 -2.12 -11.30
C TYR A 281 -15.64 -2.79 -10.92
N ALA A 282 -16.53 -2.09 -10.21
CA ALA A 282 -17.83 -2.64 -9.81
C ALA A 282 -18.73 -3.00 -10.98
N ASN A 283 -18.58 -2.32 -12.15
CA ASN A 283 -19.28 -2.62 -13.40
C ASN A 283 -20.81 -2.80 -13.23
N GLY A 284 -21.43 -1.92 -12.45
CA GLY A 284 -22.87 -1.94 -12.21
C GLY A 284 -23.37 -2.93 -11.15
N HIS A 285 -22.47 -3.68 -10.51
CA HIS A 285 -22.82 -4.47 -9.32
C HIS A 285 -23.10 -3.56 -8.13
N ASP A 286 -23.88 -4.07 -7.17
CA ASP A 286 -24.17 -3.36 -5.93
C ASP A 286 -22.85 -3.12 -5.14
N MET A 287 -22.51 -1.85 -4.96
CA MET A 287 -21.29 -1.47 -4.24
C MET A 287 -21.30 -1.87 -2.75
N THR A 288 -22.45 -2.30 -2.22
CA THR A 288 -22.57 -2.86 -0.85
C THR A 288 -22.41 -4.37 -0.81
N ASP A 289 -22.21 -5.04 -1.97
CA ASP A 289 -21.90 -6.48 -2.01
C ASP A 289 -20.67 -6.76 -1.14
N PRO A 290 -20.74 -7.71 -0.20
CA PRO A 290 -19.63 -8.07 0.69
C PRO A 290 -18.31 -8.45 -0.01
N LEU A 291 -18.33 -8.89 -1.26
CA LEU A 291 -17.12 -9.20 -2.02
C LEU A 291 -16.52 -7.97 -2.73
N LEU A 292 -17.29 -6.88 -2.84
CA LEU A 292 -16.82 -5.56 -3.28
C LEU A 292 -16.49 -4.66 -2.08
N SER A 293 -17.34 -4.69 -1.06
CA SER A 293 -17.24 -3.89 0.17
C SER A 293 -17.27 -4.80 1.41
N PRO A 294 -16.13 -5.40 1.76
CA PRO A 294 -16.04 -6.41 2.83
C PRO A 294 -16.57 -5.98 4.20
N VAL A 295 -16.64 -4.70 4.47
CA VAL A 295 -17.21 -4.17 5.71
C VAL A 295 -18.69 -4.55 5.90
N TYR A 296 -19.42 -4.85 4.83
CA TYR A 296 -20.81 -5.29 4.90
C TYR A 296 -20.96 -6.82 5.08
N GLY A 297 -19.88 -7.59 4.89
CA GLY A 297 -19.86 -9.04 5.06
C GLY A 297 -19.91 -9.51 6.51
N ASP A 298 -20.17 -10.80 6.72
CA ASP A 298 -20.01 -11.44 8.03
C ASP A 298 -18.54 -11.79 8.29
N LEU A 299 -17.88 -11.01 9.13
CA LEU A 299 -16.46 -11.15 9.48
C LEU A 299 -16.24 -12.11 10.69
N SER A 300 -17.27 -12.77 11.21
CA SER A 300 -17.09 -13.77 12.25
C SER A 300 -16.30 -14.98 11.72
N GLY A 301 -15.46 -15.57 12.57
CA GLY A 301 -14.65 -16.74 12.20
C GLY A 301 -13.56 -16.48 11.16
N MET A 302 -13.26 -15.20 10.85
CA MET A 302 -12.10 -14.85 10.04
C MET A 302 -10.80 -15.17 10.78
N PRO A 303 -9.67 -15.34 10.05
CA PRO A 303 -8.36 -15.52 10.66
C PRO A 303 -7.95 -14.31 11.53
N PRO A 304 -7.00 -14.49 12.47
CA PRO A 304 -6.35 -13.37 13.13
C PRO A 304 -5.92 -12.29 12.12
N ALA A 305 -6.18 -11.02 12.42
CA ALA A 305 -6.00 -9.91 11.51
C ALA A 305 -5.22 -8.76 12.15
N ILE A 306 -4.20 -8.23 11.46
CA ILE A 306 -3.57 -6.96 11.78
C ILE A 306 -3.93 -5.94 10.70
N LEU A 307 -4.45 -4.79 11.11
CA LEU A 307 -4.81 -3.71 10.20
C LEU A 307 -3.82 -2.56 10.36
N THR A 308 -3.51 -1.89 9.25
CA THR A 308 -2.60 -0.74 9.24
C THR A 308 -3.28 0.45 8.58
N THR A 309 -3.12 1.67 9.11
CA THR A 309 -3.62 2.92 8.52
C THR A 309 -2.81 4.11 9.04
N GLY A 310 -3.10 5.31 8.56
CA GLY A 310 -2.53 6.56 9.04
C GLY A 310 -3.60 7.50 9.60
N THR A 311 -3.21 8.45 10.44
CA THR A 311 -4.16 9.43 11.01
C THR A 311 -4.69 10.42 9.98
N ARG A 312 -4.07 10.51 8.78
CA ARG A 312 -4.52 11.34 7.65
C ARG A 312 -5.07 10.53 6.48
N ASP A 313 -5.19 9.20 6.64
CA ASP A 313 -5.66 8.29 5.61
C ASP A 313 -7.16 8.49 5.35
N LEU A 314 -7.52 8.77 4.10
CA LEU A 314 -8.91 8.88 3.66
C LEU A 314 -9.74 7.62 3.98
N PHE A 315 -9.07 6.44 4.08
CA PHE A 315 -9.71 5.16 4.41
C PHE A 315 -9.59 4.80 5.90
N LEU A 316 -9.27 5.75 6.78
CA LEU A 316 -9.24 5.53 8.22
C LEU A 316 -10.56 4.96 8.74
N SER A 317 -11.70 5.54 8.34
CA SER A 317 -13.02 5.02 8.71
C SER A 317 -13.27 3.61 8.21
N ASN A 318 -12.83 3.27 7.00
CA ASN A 318 -12.92 1.92 6.45
C ASN A 318 -12.16 0.93 7.33
N THR A 319 -10.93 1.27 7.69
CA THR A 319 -10.07 0.46 8.56
C THR A 319 -10.67 0.26 9.95
N VAL A 320 -11.13 1.36 10.58
CA VAL A 320 -11.76 1.33 11.91
C VAL A 320 -13.04 0.48 11.91
N ARG A 321 -13.90 0.64 10.90
CA ARG A 321 -15.16 -0.14 10.78
C ARG A 321 -14.89 -1.63 10.62
N VAL A 322 -13.92 -2.02 9.80
CA VAL A 322 -13.51 -3.42 9.65
C VAL A 322 -12.93 -3.95 10.95
N HIS A 323 -12.00 -3.21 11.60
CA HIS A 323 -11.41 -3.61 12.87
C HIS A 323 -12.48 -3.84 13.95
N ARG A 324 -13.43 -2.91 14.09
CA ARG A 324 -14.53 -3.05 15.05
C ARG A 324 -15.37 -4.29 14.78
N LYS A 325 -15.73 -4.51 13.52
CA LYS A 325 -16.57 -5.64 13.10
C LYS A 325 -15.87 -7.00 13.30
N LEU A 326 -14.57 -7.09 13.02
CA LEU A 326 -13.76 -8.28 13.33
C LEU A 326 -13.78 -8.58 14.83
N ARG A 327 -13.61 -7.57 15.70
CA ARG A 327 -13.66 -7.74 17.15
C ARG A 327 -15.04 -8.16 17.64
N GLU A 328 -16.11 -7.60 17.09
CA GLU A 328 -17.49 -8.01 17.37
C GLU A 328 -17.73 -9.47 16.98
N GLY A 329 -17.11 -9.93 15.89
CA GLY A 329 -17.10 -11.33 15.46
C GLY A 329 -16.16 -12.25 16.26
N GLY A 330 -15.51 -11.76 17.34
CA GLY A 330 -14.62 -12.55 18.19
C GLY A 330 -13.26 -12.84 17.58
N VAL A 331 -12.87 -12.14 16.48
CA VAL A 331 -11.59 -12.34 15.81
C VAL A 331 -10.47 -11.64 16.60
N ILE A 332 -9.30 -12.29 16.72
CA ILE A 332 -8.10 -11.68 17.27
C ILE A 332 -7.63 -10.60 16.30
N THR A 333 -7.59 -9.36 16.75
CA THR A 333 -7.21 -8.23 15.90
C THR A 333 -6.22 -7.31 16.57
N GLU A 334 -5.24 -6.84 15.78
CA GLU A 334 -4.35 -5.73 16.11
C GLU A 334 -4.59 -4.58 15.11
N LEU A 335 -4.33 -3.35 15.54
CA LEU A 335 -4.48 -2.16 14.71
C LEU A 335 -3.26 -1.25 14.90
N GLN A 336 -2.53 -1.02 13.81
CA GLN A 336 -1.45 -0.04 13.74
C GLN A 336 -1.99 1.25 13.11
N VAL A 337 -1.74 2.39 13.76
CA VAL A 337 -2.12 3.71 13.24
C VAL A 337 -0.89 4.61 13.29
N PHE A 338 -0.38 4.99 12.12
CA PHE A 338 0.79 5.85 12.01
C PHE A 338 0.39 7.32 12.02
N GLU A 339 1.00 8.07 12.95
CA GLU A 339 0.75 9.50 13.09
C GLU A 339 1.18 10.27 11.84
N GLY A 340 0.30 11.17 11.37
CA GLY A 340 0.56 12.07 10.26
C GLY A 340 0.59 11.44 8.87
N LEU A 341 0.52 10.12 8.75
CA LEU A 341 0.59 9.45 7.46
C LEU A 341 -0.78 9.44 6.76
N SER A 342 -0.74 9.73 5.46
CA SER A 342 -1.86 9.59 4.53
C SER A 342 -2.00 8.14 4.05
N HIS A 343 -2.90 7.91 3.09
CA HIS A 343 -3.15 6.58 2.52
C HIS A 343 -1.87 5.91 2.01
N ASN A 344 -1.58 4.73 2.54
CA ASN A 344 -0.44 3.88 2.12
C ASN A 344 0.97 4.51 2.26
N GLU A 345 1.13 5.66 2.91
CA GLU A 345 2.45 6.32 3.03
C GLU A 345 3.46 5.47 3.82
N TYR A 346 2.99 4.64 4.75
CA TYR A 346 3.83 3.67 5.47
C TYR A 346 4.51 2.62 4.54
N ALA A 347 4.13 2.54 3.27
CA ALA A 347 4.73 1.65 2.27
C ALA A 347 5.48 2.40 1.14
N MET A 348 5.77 3.70 1.30
CA MET A 348 6.32 4.51 0.21
C MET A 348 7.81 4.80 0.31
N VAL A 349 8.36 4.93 1.51
CA VAL A 349 9.75 5.39 1.72
C VAL A 349 10.57 4.28 2.38
N ALA A 350 11.41 3.60 1.60
CA ALA A 350 12.18 2.44 2.06
C ALA A 350 13.11 2.71 3.26
N THR A 351 13.60 3.93 3.38
CA THR A 351 14.53 4.34 4.44
C THR A 351 13.81 4.83 5.69
N ALA A 352 12.50 5.10 5.62
CA ALA A 352 11.74 5.60 6.75
C ALA A 352 11.57 4.51 7.84
N PRO A 353 11.79 4.87 9.12
CA PRO A 353 11.51 3.99 10.25
C PRO A 353 10.07 3.48 10.25
N GLU A 354 9.10 4.31 9.89
CA GLU A 354 7.68 3.97 9.83
C GLU A 354 7.40 2.84 8.85
N THR A 355 8.06 2.84 7.67
CA THR A 355 7.94 1.74 6.70
C THR A 355 8.47 0.45 7.26
N LYS A 356 9.66 0.50 7.85
CA LYS A 356 10.28 -0.68 8.45
C LYS A 356 9.45 -1.22 9.61
N GLU A 357 8.96 -0.35 10.49
CA GLU A 357 8.13 -0.70 11.64
C GLU A 357 6.84 -1.37 11.19
N ALA A 358 6.13 -0.79 10.22
CA ALA A 358 4.86 -1.34 9.71
C ALA A 358 5.01 -2.80 9.26
N PHE A 359 6.02 -3.09 8.43
CA PHE A 359 6.20 -4.44 7.90
C PHE A 359 6.81 -5.42 8.92
N ILE A 360 7.63 -4.96 9.87
CA ILE A 360 8.12 -5.79 10.98
C ILE A 360 6.97 -6.17 11.91
N GLU A 361 6.05 -5.27 12.20
CA GLU A 361 4.89 -5.59 13.04
C GLU A 361 3.95 -6.58 12.36
N ILE A 362 3.71 -6.43 11.05
CA ILE A 362 2.96 -7.42 10.27
C ILE A 362 3.68 -8.78 10.31
N ALA A 363 5.00 -8.81 10.13
CA ALA A 363 5.78 -10.04 10.19
C ALA A 363 5.71 -10.71 11.57
N ARG A 364 5.86 -9.95 12.65
CA ARG A 364 5.72 -10.45 14.04
C ARG A 364 4.31 -10.99 14.31
N PHE A 365 3.29 -10.32 13.78
CA PHE A 365 1.93 -10.82 13.88
C PHE A 365 1.76 -12.14 13.15
N PHE A 366 2.31 -12.27 11.94
CA PHE A 366 2.29 -13.53 11.20
C PHE A 366 3.07 -14.62 11.93
N ASP A 367 4.23 -14.32 12.51
CA ASP A 367 5.01 -15.29 13.30
C ASP A 367 4.26 -15.80 14.52
N LYS A 368 3.46 -14.96 15.15
CA LYS A 368 2.63 -15.29 16.31
C LYS A 368 1.45 -16.20 15.96
N HIS A 369 0.87 -16.02 14.77
CA HIS A 369 -0.41 -16.65 14.40
C HIS A 369 -0.29 -17.76 13.35
N LEU A 370 0.75 -17.75 12.50
CA LEU A 370 0.99 -18.83 11.56
C LEU A 370 1.64 -20.03 12.25
N LYS A 371 1.20 -21.23 11.92
CA LYS A 371 1.83 -22.45 12.41
C LYS A 371 3.24 -22.64 11.81
N ARG A 372 4.09 -23.31 12.57
CA ARG A 372 5.46 -23.70 12.15
C ARG A 372 5.47 -24.92 11.26
#